data_f326a8e81d65efef9200085bc7b69b4b
#
_entry.id   f326a8e81d65efef9200085bc7b69b4b
#
_cell.length_a   1.000
_cell.length_b   1.000
_cell.length_c   1.000
_cell.angle_alpha   90.00
_cell.angle_beta   90.00
_cell.angle_gamma   90.00
#
_symmetry.space_group_name_H-M   'P 1'
#
loop_
_entity.id
_entity.type
_entity.pdbx_description
1 polymer ?
#
loop_
_entity_poly.entity_id
_entity_poly.type
_entity_poly.pdbx_seq_one_letter_code
_entity_poly.pdbx_strand_id
1 'polypeptide(L)'
;WRDAGADVQGERVRLPKGLARELIKTAPSEYTQHARNPDRNVVVGGRNLVLAPVYGPPFVRDAAGGRRYATMDDFKKFVKLGYMSKWLHHSGGTVCEPTDVPVNKRHLDMLLAHMQLSDKPFMGSVTEPSRAQDSVDMCGILFGKEFVQENTVMTSLININSPMTFDDVMMGALEVYAANNQACIISPFIVGGAMAPVSVAGTLTQVLAEVLAGVAYSQL
;
A
#
# COMPACT_ATOMS: atom_id res chain seq x y z
N TRP A 1 20.71 -2.28 -5.53
CA TRP A 1 20.97 -3.70 -5.32
C TRP A 1 22.44 -4.08 -5.49
N ARG A 2 23.11 -3.50 -6.50
CA ARG A 2 24.54 -3.75 -6.75
C ARG A 2 25.42 -3.27 -5.61
N ASP A 3 25.14 -2.09 -5.10
CA ASP A 3 25.86 -1.47 -3.98
C ASP A 3 25.64 -2.26 -2.67
N ALA A 4 24.48 -2.88 -2.52
CA ALA A 4 24.19 -3.79 -1.39
C ALA A 4 24.83 -5.19 -1.54
N GLY A 5 25.50 -5.49 -2.63
CA GLY A 5 26.20 -6.76 -2.86
C GLY A 5 25.40 -7.83 -3.60
N ALA A 6 24.32 -7.48 -4.28
CA ALA A 6 23.60 -8.40 -5.16
C ALA A 6 24.30 -8.55 -6.53
N ASP A 7 24.17 -9.73 -7.16
CA ASP A 7 24.53 -9.94 -8.55
C ASP A 7 23.43 -9.41 -9.46
N VAL A 8 23.74 -8.34 -10.22
CA VAL A 8 22.79 -7.67 -11.10
C VAL A 8 23.26 -7.78 -12.54
N GLN A 9 22.47 -8.49 -13.36
CA GLN A 9 22.72 -8.69 -14.79
C GLN A 9 21.49 -8.22 -15.59
N GLY A 10 21.61 -7.04 -16.22
CA GLY A 10 20.47 -6.37 -16.84
C GLY A 10 19.40 -6.08 -15.76
N GLU A 11 18.19 -6.57 -15.97
CA GLU A 11 17.07 -6.43 -15.03
C GLU A 11 16.98 -7.59 -14.01
N ARG A 12 17.86 -8.58 -14.14
CA ARG A 12 17.87 -9.73 -13.22
C ARG A 12 18.76 -9.47 -12.01
N VAL A 13 18.16 -9.55 -10.83
CA VAL A 13 18.84 -9.41 -9.55
C VAL A 13 18.88 -10.76 -8.84
N ARG A 14 20.07 -11.22 -8.44
CA ARG A 14 20.27 -12.43 -7.63
C ARG A 14 20.82 -12.04 -6.28
N LEU A 15 20.05 -12.33 -5.24
CA LEU A 15 20.45 -12.03 -3.87
C LEU A 15 21.33 -13.20 -3.34
N PRO A 16 22.56 -12.94 -2.90
CA PRO A 16 23.35 -13.93 -2.20
C PRO A 16 22.63 -14.44 -0.95
N LYS A 17 22.94 -15.67 -0.55
CA LYS A 17 22.37 -16.26 0.66
C LYS A 17 22.60 -15.36 1.88
N GLY A 18 21.54 -14.95 2.51
CA GLY A 18 21.56 -14.12 3.72
C GLY A 18 21.34 -12.62 3.47
N LEU A 19 21.64 -12.07 2.29
CA LEU A 19 21.55 -10.63 2.03
C LEU A 19 20.17 -10.06 2.37
N ALA A 20 19.09 -10.65 1.87
CA ALA A 20 17.73 -10.17 2.17
C ALA A 20 17.47 -10.16 3.69
N ARG A 21 17.92 -11.19 4.42
CA ARG A 21 17.76 -11.25 5.89
C ARG A 21 18.56 -10.18 6.63
N GLU A 22 19.71 -9.78 6.12
CA GLU A 22 20.48 -8.69 6.72
C GLU A 22 19.77 -7.33 6.47
N LEU A 23 19.33 -7.08 5.25
CA LEU A 23 18.66 -5.83 4.90
C LEU A 23 17.36 -5.62 5.68
N ILE A 24 16.52 -6.65 5.80
CA ILE A 24 15.25 -6.52 6.54
C ILE A 24 15.41 -6.29 8.04
N LYS A 25 16.59 -6.46 8.63
CA LYS A 25 16.82 -6.19 10.07
C LYS A 25 16.65 -4.71 10.41
N THR A 26 16.80 -3.82 9.45
CA THR A 26 16.62 -2.39 9.65
C THR A 26 15.15 -1.97 9.62
N ALA A 27 14.26 -2.80 9.06
CA ALA A 27 12.84 -2.56 9.09
C ALA A 27 12.28 -2.68 10.52
N PRO A 28 11.46 -1.73 11.00
CA PRO A 28 10.87 -1.81 12.32
C PRO A 28 9.89 -2.98 12.41
N SER A 29 9.93 -3.72 13.54
CA SER A 29 8.98 -4.81 13.81
C SER A 29 7.58 -4.32 14.14
N GLU A 30 7.47 -3.07 14.63
CA GLU A 30 6.23 -2.36 14.93
C GLU A 30 6.41 -0.89 14.62
N TYR A 31 5.35 -0.24 14.15
CA TYR A 31 5.32 1.22 13.97
C TYR A 31 3.92 1.75 14.24
N THR A 32 3.84 3.03 14.57
CA THR A 32 2.56 3.74 14.69
C THR A 32 2.26 4.44 13.38
N GLN A 33 1.12 4.14 12.76
CA GLN A 33 0.57 4.98 11.73
C GLN A 33 -0.31 6.06 12.36
N HIS A 34 0.11 7.30 12.21
CA HIS A 34 -0.58 8.46 12.76
C HIS A 34 -1.81 8.82 11.93
N ALA A 35 -2.90 9.03 12.61
CA ALA A 35 -4.16 9.48 12.04
C ALA A 35 -4.33 10.99 12.23
N ARG A 36 -5.25 11.61 11.50
CA ARG A 36 -5.61 13.01 11.69
C ARG A 36 -6.16 13.28 13.11
N ASN A 37 -6.86 12.31 13.67
CA ASN A 37 -7.25 12.29 15.08
C ASN A 37 -6.29 11.35 15.83
N PRO A 38 -5.48 11.83 16.79
CA PRO A 38 -4.53 10.99 17.52
C PRO A 38 -5.16 9.79 18.24
N ASP A 39 -6.43 9.89 18.65
CA ASP A 39 -7.17 8.79 19.27
C ASP A 39 -7.47 7.64 18.29
N ARG A 40 -7.22 7.85 17.01
CA ARG A 40 -7.38 6.89 15.92
C ARG A 40 -6.04 6.36 15.38
N ASN A 41 -4.93 6.71 16.00
CA ASN A 41 -3.64 6.12 15.67
C ASN A 41 -3.72 4.60 15.76
N VAL A 42 -3.02 3.91 14.86
CA VAL A 42 -2.94 2.45 14.87
C VAL A 42 -1.49 1.99 14.99
N VAL A 43 -1.28 0.93 15.75
CA VAL A 43 0.01 0.25 15.82
C VAL A 43 -0.03 -0.94 14.86
N VAL A 44 0.89 -0.98 13.93
CA VAL A 44 1.04 -2.05 12.95
C VAL A 44 2.25 -2.89 13.31
N GLY A 45 2.10 -4.20 13.31
CA GLY A 45 3.16 -5.14 13.67
C GLY A 45 2.93 -5.85 15.00
N GLY A 46 3.88 -6.69 15.40
CA GLY A 46 3.80 -7.46 16.64
C GLY A 46 2.56 -8.34 16.72
N ARG A 47 1.76 -8.15 17.77
CA ARG A 47 0.49 -8.86 18.01
C ARG A 47 -0.75 -7.99 17.76
N ASN A 48 -0.57 -6.84 17.15
CA ASN A 48 -1.65 -5.90 16.88
C ASN A 48 -2.43 -6.31 15.62
N LEU A 49 -3.73 -6.11 15.62
CA LEU A 49 -4.62 -6.35 14.50
C LEU A 49 -5.22 -5.02 14.02
N VAL A 50 -4.92 -4.64 12.79
CA VAL A 50 -5.49 -3.47 12.13
C VAL A 50 -6.42 -3.94 11.01
N LEU A 51 -7.70 -3.67 11.12
CA LEU A 51 -8.70 -3.98 10.10
C LEU A 51 -8.92 -2.76 9.21
N ALA A 52 -8.72 -2.95 7.91
CA ALA A 52 -8.96 -1.97 6.86
C ALA A 52 -10.03 -2.47 5.88
N PRO A 53 -10.76 -1.58 5.19
CA PRO A 53 -11.57 -1.96 4.03
C PRO A 53 -10.70 -2.62 2.97
N VAL A 54 -11.26 -3.60 2.27
CA VAL A 54 -10.60 -4.24 1.13
C VAL A 54 -10.50 -3.27 -0.05
N TYR A 55 -9.50 -3.50 -0.94
CA TYR A 55 -9.45 -2.81 -2.23
C TYR A 55 -10.62 -3.25 -3.11
N GLY A 56 -11.30 -2.27 -3.70
CA GLY A 56 -12.49 -2.46 -4.50
C GLY A 56 -12.21 -2.40 -6.01
N PRO A 57 -13.04 -3.10 -6.80
CA PRO A 57 -13.01 -3.03 -8.25
C PRO A 57 -13.61 -1.69 -8.76
N PRO A 58 -13.54 -1.43 -10.09
CA PRO A 58 -14.21 -0.28 -10.70
C PRO A 58 -15.74 -0.45 -10.78
N PHE A 59 -16.30 -1.43 -10.09
CA PHE A 59 -17.71 -1.71 -10.07
C PHE A 59 -18.28 -1.70 -8.66
N VAL A 60 -19.51 -1.23 -8.56
CA VAL A 60 -20.33 -1.33 -7.35
C VAL A 60 -21.62 -2.09 -7.67
N ARG A 61 -22.19 -2.69 -6.65
CA ARG A 61 -23.49 -3.34 -6.74
C ARG A 61 -24.35 -2.87 -5.57
N ASP A 62 -25.52 -2.35 -5.88
CA ASP A 62 -26.53 -2.07 -4.87
C ASP A 62 -27.69 -3.06 -4.97
N ALA A 63 -28.55 -3.08 -3.93
CA ALA A 63 -29.64 -4.03 -3.86
C ALA A 63 -30.74 -3.80 -4.93
N ALA A 64 -30.92 -2.56 -5.36
CA ALA A 64 -31.99 -2.18 -6.30
C ALA A 64 -31.51 -2.11 -7.75
N GLY A 65 -30.30 -1.59 -7.99
CA GLY A 65 -29.80 -1.26 -9.33
C GLY A 65 -28.87 -2.28 -9.97
N GLY A 66 -28.46 -3.32 -9.21
CA GLY A 66 -27.52 -4.31 -9.73
C GLY A 66 -26.07 -3.77 -9.86
N ARG A 67 -25.28 -4.36 -10.80
CA ARG A 67 -23.87 -3.99 -11.01
C ARG A 67 -23.75 -2.82 -11.98
N ARG A 68 -22.99 -1.81 -11.61
CA ARG A 68 -22.63 -0.66 -12.45
C ARG A 68 -21.21 -0.17 -12.17
N TYR A 69 -20.68 0.68 -13.00
CA TYR A 69 -19.40 1.34 -12.71
C TYR A 69 -19.53 2.24 -11.48
N ALA A 70 -18.44 2.29 -10.71
CA ALA A 70 -18.35 3.12 -9.52
C ALA A 70 -18.15 4.60 -9.89
N THR A 71 -18.73 5.49 -9.10
CA THR A 71 -18.55 6.93 -9.19
C THR A 71 -17.78 7.46 -7.97
N MET A 72 -17.34 8.72 -8.05
CA MET A 72 -16.74 9.41 -6.90
C MET A 72 -17.71 9.55 -5.72
N ASP A 73 -19.00 9.64 -6.00
CA ASP A 73 -20.03 9.64 -4.95
C ASP A 73 -20.10 8.28 -4.22
N ASP A 74 -19.99 7.18 -4.95
CA ASP A 74 -19.89 5.85 -4.34
C ASP A 74 -18.63 5.71 -3.48
N PHE A 75 -17.49 6.19 -3.99
CA PHE A 75 -16.23 6.19 -3.24
C PHE A 75 -16.40 6.92 -1.90
N LYS A 76 -16.95 8.12 -1.92
CA LYS A 76 -17.23 8.92 -0.72
C LYS A 76 -18.20 8.22 0.24
N LYS A 77 -19.21 7.50 -0.28
CA LYS A 77 -20.12 6.70 0.55
C LYS A 77 -19.40 5.56 1.25
N PHE A 78 -18.52 4.84 0.54
CA PHE A 78 -17.73 3.76 1.14
C PHE A 78 -16.76 4.29 2.20
N VAL A 79 -16.10 5.41 1.98
CA VAL A 79 -15.25 6.06 2.99
C VAL A 79 -16.06 6.39 4.25
N LYS A 80 -17.26 6.97 4.11
CA LYS A 80 -18.16 7.25 5.25
C LYS A 80 -18.61 5.99 5.96
N LEU A 81 -18.97 4.92 5.23
CA LEU A 81 -19.34 3.63 5.83
C LEU A 81 -18.18 3.02 6.61
N GLY A 82 -16.96 3.05 6.04
CA GLY A 82 -15.74 2.62 6.73
C GLY A 82 -15.46 3.44 7.99
N TYR A 83 -15.67 4.75 7.93
CA TYR A 83 -15.53 5.63 9.07
C TYR A 83 -16.53 5.31 10.20
N MET A 84 -17.78 5.08 9.87
CA MET A 84 -18.84 4.76 10.85
C MET A 84 -18.69 3.38 11.49
N SER A 85 -17.95 2.47 10.85
CA SER A 85 -17.72 1.13 11.40
C SER A 85 -16.78 1.17 12.60
N LYS A 86 -17.23 0.70 13.77
CA LYS A 86 -16.39 0.56 14.97
C LYS A 86 -15.34 -0.55 14.85
N TRP A 87 -15.49 -1.45 13.89
CA TRP A 87 -14.60 -2.59 13.69
C TRP A 87 -13.48 -2.30 12.70
N LEU A 88 -13.62 -1.29 11.86
CA LEU A 88 -12.57 -0.87 10.94
C LEU A 88 -11.70 0.20 11.62
N HIS A 89 -10.43 -0.08 11.76
CA HIS A 89 -9.47 0.81 12.38
C HIS A 89 -8.90 1.82 11.36
N HIS A 90 -9.01 1.49 10.08
CA HIS A 90 -8.40 2.19 8.95
C HIS A 90 -9.45 2.61 7.93
N SER A 91 -9.24 3.72 7.24
CA SER A 91 -10.13 4.23 6.18
C SER A 91 -9.97 3.47 4.86
N GLY A 92 -8.85 2.75 4.70
CA GLY A 92 -8.51 2.04 3.47
C GLY A 92 -7.79 2.91 2.45
N GLY A 93 -7.75 2.43 1.22
CA GLY A 93 -7.21 3.12 0.05
C GLY A 93 -8.25 3.15 -1.06
N THR A 94 -8.05 2.40 -2.14
CA THR A 94 -9.02 2.30 -3.25
C THR A 94 -10.21 1.42 -2.84
N VAL A 95 -11.15 1.96 -2.06
CA VAL A 95 -12.36 1.22 -1.62
C VAL A 95 -13.32 0.89 -2.76
N CYS A 96 -13.29 1.63 -3.84
CA CYS A 96 -13.71 1.31 -5.20
C CYS A 96 -12.98 2.26 -6.14
N GLU A 97 -12.89 1.94 -7.43
CA GLU A 97 -12.25 2.85 -8.38
C GLU A 97 -13.33 3.70 -9.09
N PRO A 98 -13.41 5.03 -8.83
CA PRO A 98 -14.37 5.90 -9.48
C PRO A 98 -14.01 6.13 -10.94
N THR A 99 -14.90 5.79 -11.86
CA THR A 99 -14.67 5.87 -13.31
C THR A 99 -15.14 7.17 -13.96
N ASP A 100 -15.86 8.00 -13.21
CA ASP A 100 -16.40 9.28 -13.63
C ASP A 100 -15.43 10.47 -13.43
N VAL A 101 -14.23 10.19 -12.86
CA VAL A 101 -13.17 11.18 -12.65
C VAL A 101 -12.02 10.94 -13.63
N PRO A 102 -11.45 11.98 -14.27
CA PRO A 102 -10.29 11.83 -15.14
C PRO A 102 -9.11 11.14 -14.44
N VAL A 103 -8.48 10.19 -15.14
CA VAL A 103 -7.42 9.33 -14.60
C VAL A 103 -6.24 10.10 -14.02
N ASN A 104 -5.87 11.22 -14.66
CA ASN A 104 -4.71 12.05 -14.27
C ASN A 104 -4.86 12.76 -12.91
N LYS A 105 -6.09 12.96 -12.42
CA LYS A 105 -6.36 13.60 -11.11
C LYS A 105 -7.15 12.73 -10.14
N ARG A 106 -7.60 11.56 -10.55
CA ARG A 106 -8.45 10.68 -9.76
C ARG A 106 -7.87 10.36 -8.39
N HIS A 107 -6.56 10.11 -8.33
CA HIS A 107 -5.85 9.82 -7.08
C HIS A 107 -5.93 10.96 -6.07
N LEU A 108 -5.90 12.23 -6.53
CA LEU A 108 -6.04 13.41 -5.67
C LEU A 108 -7.43 13.48 -5.05
N ASP A 109 -8.48 13.30 -5.87
CA ASP A 109 -9.87 13.33 -5.42
C ASP A 109 -10.18 12.17 -4.43
N MET A 110 -9.63 10.98 -4.68
CA MET A 110 -9.77 9.82 -3.79
C MET A 110 -9.08 10.06 -2.45
N LEU A 111 -7.84 10.54 -2.47
CA LEU A 111 -7.10 10.83 -1.25
C LEU A 111 -7.74 11.96 -0.44
N LEU A 112 -8.18 13.02 -1.12
CA LEU A 112 -8.91 14.12 -0.49
C LEU A 112 -10.20 13.64 0.18
N ALA A 113 -10.91 12.68 -0.42
CA ALA A 113 -12.11 12.11 0.19
C ALA A 113 -11.80 11.39 1.51
N HIS A 114 -10.70 10.62 1.61
CA HIS A 114 -10.25 10.05 2.88
C HIS A 114 -9.92 11.14 3.91
N MET A 115 -9.17 12.15 3.52
CA MET A 115 -8.76 13.25 4.39
C MET A 115 -9.94 14.07 4.93
N GLN A 116 -11.00 14.26 4.12
CA GLN A 116 -12.15 15.07 4.52
C GLN A 116 -13.24 14.31 5.27
N LEU A 117 -13.45 13.03 4.91
CA LEU A 117 -14.60 12.25 5.37
C LEU A 117 -14.26 11.22 6.44
N SER A 118 -12.97 11.08 6.80
CA SER A 118 -12.50 10.20 7.86
C SER A 118 -11.39 10.88 8.65
N ASP A 119 -11.29 10.59 9.93
CA ASP A 119 -10.14 10.95 10.77
C ASP A 119 -9.26 9.75 11.12
N LYS A 120 -9.56 8.57 10.52
CA LYS A 120 -8.78 7.34 10.61
C LYS A 120 -7.57 7.37 9.68
N PRO A 121 -6.55 6.51 9.90
CA PRO A 121 -5.45 6.30 8.96
C PRO A 121 -5.96 5.92 7.57
N PHE A 122 -5.21 6.22 6.53
CA PHE A 122 -5.57 5.95 5.14
C PHE A 122 -4.35 5.50 4.32
N MET A 123 -4.59 5.06 3.07
CA MET A 123 -3.57 4.61 2.13
C MET A 123 -3.38 5.62 1.00
N GLY A 124 -2.13 5.75 0.52
CA GLY A 124 -1.76 6.58 -0.61
C GLY A 124 -1.92 5.89 -1.97
N SER A 125 -1.72 6.65 -3.03
CA SER A 125 -1.77 6.16 -4.40
C SER A 125 -0.46 5.45 -4.79
N VAL A 126 -0.56 4.38 -5.56
CA VAL A 126 0.58 3.58 -6.04
C VAL A 126 0.56 3.38 -7.56
N THR A 127 -0.32 4.08 -8.27
CA THR A 127 -0.53 3.86 -9.70
C THR A 127 0.54 4.50 -10.60
N GLU A 128 1.41 5.31 -10.01
CA GLU A 128 2.55 5.96 -10.67
C GLU A 128 3.44 6.61 -9.59
N PRO A 129 4.78 6.66 -9.72
CA PRO A 129 5.66 7.32 -8.74
C PRO A 129 5.31 8.79 -8.47
N SER A 130 4.95 9.54 -9.51
CA SER A 130 4.51 10.93 -9.38
C SER A 130 3.25 11.07 -8.50
N ARG A 131 2.31 10.12 -8.61
CA ARG A 131 1.08 10.09 -7.79
C ARG A 131 1.34 9.63 -6.36
N ALA A 132 2.35 8.81 -6.16
CA ALA A 132 2.85 8.51 -4.82
C ALA A 132 3.41 9.78 -4.17
N GLN A 133 4.20 10.57 -4.91
CA GLN A 133 4.70 11.87 -4.43
C GLN A 133 3.56 12.85 -4.14
N ASP A 134 2.59 12.97 -5.02
CA ASP A 134 1.39 13.80 -4.77
C ASP A 134 0.70 13.40 -3.44
N SER A 135 0.65 12.11 -3.15
CA SER A 135 0.06 11.61 -1.89
C SER A 135 0.87 12.04 -0.66
N VAL A 136 2.20 11.99 -0.74
CA VAL A 136 3.10 12.48 0.31
C VAL A 136 2.95 14.00 0.48
N ASP A 137 2.90 14.75 -0.62
CA ASP A 137 2.74 16.20 -0.58
C ASP A 137 1.40 16.63 0.03
N MET A 138 0.32 15.92 -0.29
CA MET A 138 -1.00 16.14 0.34
C MET A 138 -0.95 15.83 1.84
N CYS A 139 -0.23 14.80 2.27
CA CYS A 139 0.01 14.54 3.69
C CYS A 139 0.84 15.65 4.33
N GLY A 140 1.83 16.18 3.63
CA GLY A 140 2.61 17.34 4.09
C GLY A 140 1.77 18.59 4.31
N ILE A 141 0.70 18.79 3.52
CA ILE A 141 -0.27 19.87 3.74
C ILE A 141 -1.15 19.58 4.97
N LEU A 142 -1.57 18.31 5.15
CA LEU A 142 -2.50 17.93 6.21
C LEU A 142 -1.85 17.85 7.60
N PHE A 143 -0.66 17.26 7.70
CA PHE A 143 0.03 16.98 8.97
C PHE A 143 1.21 17.92 9.25
N GLY A 144 1.71 18.64 8.24
CA GLY A 144 2.96 19.37 8.27
C GLY A 144 4.12 18.53 7.69
N LYS A 145 4.98 19.17 6.88
CA LYS A 145 6.07 18.49 6.17
C LYS A 145 7.07 17.82 7.11
N GLU A 146 7.48 18.52 8.15
CA GLU A 146 8.43 18.00 9.17
C GLU A 146 7.85 16.77 9.87
N PHE A 147 6.56 16.84 10.26
CA PHE A 147 5.88 15.70 10.90
C PHE A 147 5.85 14.46 10.01
N VAL A 148 5.56 14.62 8.71
CA VAL A 148 5.51 13.50 7.74
C VAL A 148 6.89 12.88 7.53
N GLN A 149 7.97 13.66 7.58
CA GLN A 149 9.33 13.13 7.46
C GLN A 149 9.75 12.28 8.66
N GLU A 150 9.27 12.61 9.85
CA GLU A 150 9.62 11.92 11.09
C GLU A 150 8.65 10.80 11.47
N ASN A 151 7.42 10.82 10.92
CA ASN A 151 6.35 9.94 11.34
C ASN A 151 5.64 9.28 10.15
N THR A 152 5.26 8.03 10.32
CA THR A 152 4.40 7.33 9.36
C THR A 152 2.96 7.81 9.52
N VAL A 153 2.43 8.50 8.51
CA VAL A 153 1.04 8.97 8.44
C VAL A 153 0.21 8.23 7.41
N MET A 154 0.89 7.50 6.54
CA MET A 154 0.27 6.82 5.41
C MET A 154 0.89 5.43 5.22
N THR A 155 0.07 4.49 4.78
CA THR A 155 0.49 3.17 4.31
C THR A 155 0.10 3.03 2.84
N SER A 156 0.86 2.26 2.05
CA SER A 156 0.55 2.06 0.64
C SER A 156 0.71 0.61 0.24
N LEU A 157 -0.11 0.14 -0.69
CA LEU A 157 -0.12 -1.25 -1.14
C LEU A 157 0.71 -1.39 -2.41
N ILE A 158 1.86 -2.05 -2.30
CA ILE A 158 2.76 -2.34 -3.41
C ILE A 158 2.51 -3.78 -3.88
N ASN A 159 1.97 -3.93 -5.08
CA ASN A 159 1.77 -5.24 -5.68
C ASN A 159 3.05 -5.75 -6.33
N ILE A 160 3.25 -7.06 -6.28
CA ILE A 160 4.31 -7.76 -7.00
C ILE A 160 3.67 -8.58 -8.10
N ASN A 161 4.21 -8.52 -9.32
CA ASN A 161 3.79 -9.33 -10.44
C ASN A 161 4.43 -10.73 -10.35
N SER A 162 3.76 -11.61 -9.61
CA SER A 162 4.24 -12.98 -9.41
C SER A 162 4.24 -13.79 -10.72
N PRO A 163 5.26 -14.62 -10.96
CA PRO A 163 6.34 -14.98 -10.05
C PRO A 163 7.56 -14.05 -10.14
N MET A 164 8.03 -13.59 -9.00
CA MET A 164 9.34 -12.94 -8.82
C MET A 164 9.63 -11.73 -9.73
N THR A 165 8.60 -11.01 -10.18
CA THR A 165 8.73 -9.85 -11.06
C THR A 165 8.21 -8.59 -10.36
N PHE A 166 9.03 -7.56 -10.36
CA PHE A 166 8.69 -6.23 -9.85
C PHE A 166 8.64 -5.26 -11.03
N ASP A 167 7.52 -4.60 -11.24
CA ASP A 167 7.41 -3.59 -12.29
C ASP A 167 7.95 -2.23 -11.82
N ASP A 168 8.33 -1.40 -12.76
CA ASP A 168 8.92 -0.08 -12.54
C ASP A 168 7.95 0.90 -11.85
N VAL A 169 6.66 0.78 -12.11
CA VAL A 169 5.64 1.65 -11.50
C VAL A 169 5.51 1.38 -10.00
N MET A 170 5.36 0.10 -9.62
CA MET A 170 5.24 -0.29 -8.21
C MET A 170 6.53 -0.08 -7.44
N MET A 171 7.69 -0.38 -8.08
CA MET A 171 8.99 -0.13 -7.45
C MET A 171 9.26 1.35 -7.27
N GLY A 172 8.97 2.18 -8.26
CA GLY A 172 9.13 3.63 -8.13
C GLY A 172 8.19 4.24 -7.09
N ALA A 173 6.96 3.72 -6.95
CA ALA A 173 6.08 4.13 -5.85
C ALA A 173 6.63 3.71 -4.49
N LEU A 174 7.18 2.49 -4.37
CA LEU A 174 7.85 2.01 -3.16
C LEU A 174 9.02 2.93 -2.77
N GLU A 175 9.88 3.30 -3.73
CA GLU A 175 11.00 4.22 -3.51
C GLU A 175 10.52 5.57 -2.96
N VAL A 176 9.46 6.14 -3.53
CA VAL A 176 8.89 7.41 -3.05
C VAL A 176 8.45 7.30 -1.61
N TYR A 177 7.70 6.25 -1.25
CA TYR A 177 7.22 6.07 0.13
C TYR A 177 8.35 5.78 1.11
N ALA A 178 9.30 4.92 0.75
CA ALA A 178 10.46 4.61 1.58
C ALA A 178 11.32 5.86 1.83
N ALA A 179 11.62 6.64 0.80
CA ALA A 179 12.39 7.87 0.90
C ALA A 179 11.71 8.95 1.76
N ASN A 180 10.38 8.88 1.93
CA ASN A 180 9.61 9.80 2.77
C ASN A 180 9.18 9.17 4.11
N ASN A 181 9.82 8.09 4.55
CA ASN A 181 9.53 7.40 5.82
C ASN A 181 8.06 6.94 5.96
N GLN A 182 7.43 6.56 4.85
CA GLN A 182 6.06 6.08 4.83
C GLN A 182 6.01 4.56 4.66
N ALA A 183 5.01 3.91 5.26
CA ALA A 183 4.92 2.47 5.28
C ALA A 183 4.39 1.88 3.97
N CYS A 184 4.87 0.67 3.63
CA CYS A 184 4.39 -0.09 2.49
C CYS A 184 3.97 -1.51 2.89
N ILE A 185 2.87 -1.97 2.32
CA ILE A 185 2.42 -3.36 2.37
C ILE A 185 2.88 -4.02 1.08
N ILE A 186 3.79 -4.98 1.18
CA ILE A 186 4.26 -5.74 0.03
C ILE A 186 3.29 -6.90 -0.22
N SER A 187 2.63 -6.89 -1.37
CA SER A 187 1.54 -7.80 -1.69
C SER A 187 1.80 -8.56 -3.00
N PRO A 188 2.33 -9.79 -2.93
CA PRO A 188 2.44 -10.65 -4.11
C PRO A 188 1.08 -11.02 -4.66
N PHE A 189 0.90 -10.89 -5.98
CA PHE A 189 -0.30 -11.34 -6.68
C PHE A 189 -0.15 -12.80 -7.07
N ILE A 190 -0.49 -13.71 -6.13
CA ILE A 190 -0.23 -15.14 -6.25
C ILE A 190 -1.53 -15.96 -6.23
N VAL A 191 -1.65 -16.82 -7.24
CA VAL A 191 -2.65 -17.90 -7.27
C VAL A 191 -1.91 -19.22 -7.33
N GLY A 192 -2.08 -20.06 -6.30
CA GLY A 192 -1.46 -21.39 -6.26
C GLY A 192 -1.85 -22.24 -7.47
N GLY A 193 -0.88 -22.84 -8.14
CA GLY A 193 -1.07 -23.59 -9.37
C GLY A 193 -1.08 -22.78 -10.66
N ALA A 194 -1.09 -21.44 -10.59
CA ALA A 194 -0.97 -20.57 -11.76
C ALA A 194 0.33 -19.75 -11.72
N MET A 195 0.48 -18.85 -10.77
CA MET A 195 1.69 -18.03 -10.60
C MET A 195 2.63 -18.56 -9.52
N ALA A 196 2.25 -19.63 -8.83
CA ALA A 196 3.05 -20.30 -7.81
C ALA A 196 2.84 -21.83 -7.89
N PRO A 197 3.69 -22.63 -7.21
CA PRO A 197 3.49 -24.06 -7.10
C PRO A 197 2.11 -24.44 -6.56
N VAL A 198 1.60 -25.62 -6.95
CA VAL A 198 0.28 -26.12 -6.48
C VAL A 198 0.25 -26.38 -4.99
N SER A 199 1.38 -26.83 -4.41
CA SER A 199 1.45 -27.17 -2.98
C SER A 199 1.41 -25.91 -2.11
N VAL A 200 0.70 -25.99 -0.98
CA VAL A 200 0.62 -24.89 0.00
C VAL A 200 2.01 -24.44 0.45
N ALA A 201 2.89 -25.39 0.77
CA ALA A 201 4.26 -25.09 1.19
C ALA A 201 5.06 -24.37 0.09
N GLY A 202 4.93 -24.79 -1.17
CA GLY A 202 5.57 -24.14 -2.31
C GLY A 202 5.05 -22.73 -2.54
N THR A 203 3.72 -22.54 -2.49
CA THR A 203 3.11 -21.21 -2.60
C THR A 203 3.59 -20.28 -1.48
N LEU A 204 3.58 -20.72 -0.23
CA LEU A 204 4.02 -19.91 0.90
C LEU A 204 5.52 -19.57 0.82
N THR A 205 6.34 -20.49 0.33
CA THR A 205 7.78 -20.23 0.12
C THR A 205 7.98 -19.10 -0.91
N GLN A 206 7.24 -19.12 -2.02
CA GLN A 206 7.33 -18.07 -3.03
C GLN A 206 6.79 -16.73 -2.50
N VAL A 207 5.63 -16.72 -1.83
CA VAL A 207 5.09 -15.51 -1.18
C VAL A 207 6.13 -14.88 -0.27
N LEU A 208 6.74 -15.71 0.60
CA LEU A 208 7.74 -15.21 1.54
C LEU A 208 8.98 -14.66 0.82
N ALA A 209 9.46 -15.32 -0.23
CA ALA A 209 10.60 -14.85 -1.00
C ALA A 209 10.35 -13.49 -1.66
N GLU A 210 9.17 -13.32 -2.29
CA GLU A 210 8.78 -12.07 -2.93
C GLU A 210 8.58 -10.94 -1.90
N VAL A 211 7.89 -11.22 -0.79
CA VAL A 211 7.72 -10.23 0.30
C VAL A 211 9.07 -9.80 0.87
N LEU A 212 9.95 -10.75 1.19
CA LEU A 212 11.28 -10.43 1.75
C LEU A 212 12.14 -9.63 0.77
N ALA A 213 12.04 -9.89 -0.54
CA ALA A 213 12.73 -9.09 -1.55
C ALA A 213 12.21 -7.65 -1.59
N GLY A 214 10.89 -7.44 -1.56
CA GLY A 214 10.29 -6.11 -1.54
C GLY A 214 10.60 -5.34 -0.24
N VAL A 215 10.54 -6.01 0.92
CA VAL A 215 10.94 -5.38 2.19
C VAL A 215 12.42 -5.05 2.20
N ALA A 216 13.30 -5.95 1.70
CA ALA A 216 14.74 -5.66 1.61
C ALA A 216 15.01 -4.46 0.69
N TYR A 217 14.28 -4.35 -0.41
CA TYR A 217 14.42 -3.20 -1.32
C TYR A 217 14.02 -1.87 -0.67
N SER A 218 12.97 -1.85 0.13
CA SER A 218 12.55 -0.62 0.83
C SER A 218 13.55 -0.16 1.89
N GLN A 219 14.59 -0.94 2.20
CA GLN A 219 15.63 -0.61 3.18
C GLN A 219 16.97 -0.20 2.52
N LEU A 220 17.02 -0.16 1.19
CA LEU A 220 18.19 0.29 0.43
C LEU A 220 18.17 1.78 0.19
#